data_d3924266fc6ea47bb82a4da94b0b18aa
#
_entry.id   d3924266fc6ea47bb82a4da94b0b18aa
#
_cell.length_a   1.000
_cell.length_b   1.000
_cell.length_c   1.000
_cell.angle_alpha   90.00
_cell.angle_beta   90.00
_cell.angle_gamma   90.00
#
_symmetry.space_group_name_H-M   'P 1'
#
loop_
_entity.id
_entity.type
_entity.pdbx_description
1 polymer ?
#
loop_
_entity_poly.entity_id
_entity_poly.type
_entity_poly.pdbx_seq_one_letter_code
_entity_poly.pdbx_strand_id
1 'polypeptide(L)'
;MEELVTLDCLFIDGTKIEANANKYSFVWKKTTEKFSAKLQEQIQVYFQEEITPLLIKYAMFDKKQKRGYKESAKNLANWHYNDKEDSYTHPDGWYYRFHHTKHQKTQTDFQQEIKVYYADEPESAPQKGLYMNERYQNLKAKECQALLSPQGRQIFAQRKIDVEPVFGQIKASLGYKRCNLRGKRQVRIDMGLVLMANNLLKYSKMK
;
A
#
# COMPACT_ATOMS: atom_id res chain seq x y z
N MET A 1 -26.76 -12.41 23.90
CA MET A 1 -26.11 -12.60 22.59
C MET A 1 -24.79 -11.85 22.69
N GLU A 2 -23.70 -12.57 22.88
CA GLU A 2 -22.37 -11.93 22.93
C GLU A 2 -22.08 -11.37 21.53
N GLU A 3 -21.71 -10.09 21.44
CA GLU A 3 -21.17 -9.50 20.21
C GLU A 3 -19.87 -10.22 19.88
N LEU A 4 -19.95 -11.18 18.95
CA LEU A 4 -18.83 -11.99 18.51
C LEU A 4 -17.83 -11.21 17.60
N VAL A 5 -18.17 -10.00 17.19
CA VAL A 5 -17.34 -9.16 16.33
C VAL A 5 -17.49 -7.70 16.71
N THR A 6 -16.42 -7.08 17.19
CA THR A 6 -16.32 -5.62 17.31
C THR A 6 -15.74 -5.07 16.01
N LEU A 7 -16.43 -4.11 15.39
CA LEU A 7 -16.00 -3.44 14.15
C LEU A 7 -15.14 -2.20 14.42
N ASP A 8 -14.34 -2.22 15.49
CA ASP A 8 -13.54 -1.07 15.89
C ASP A 8 -12.43 -0.72 14.90
N CYS A 9 -12.03 -1.69 14.07
CA CYS A 9 -11.09 -1.45 12.98
C CYS A 9 -11.27 -2.48 11.85
N LEU A 10 -11.14 -2.01 10.60
CA LEU A 10 -11.17 -2.82 9.39
C LEU A 10 -9.77 -2.94 8.79
N PHE A 11 -9.27 -4.17 8.67
CA PHE A 11 -8.01 -4.43 7.99
C PHE A 11 -8.27 -4.84 6.55
N ILE A 12 -7.73 -4.09 5.60
CA ILE A 12 -7.75 -4.42 4.18
C ILE A 12 -6.36 -4.89 3.80
N ASP A 13 -6.23 -6.17 3.47
CA ASP A 13 -4.98 -6.73 2.96
C ASP A 13 -5.25 -7.58 1.72
N GLY A 14 -4.27 -7.57 0.81
CA GLY A 14 -4.31 -8.33 -0.42
C GLY A 14 -3.42 -9.56 -0.33
N THR A 15 -3.99 -10.73 -0.65
CA THR A 15 -3.19 -11.93 -0.89
C THR A 15 -3.32 -12.37 -2.33
N LYS A 16 -2.23 -12.87 -2.90
CA LYS A 16 -2.24 -13.40 -4.26
C LYS A 16 -2.73 -14.85 -4.23
N ILE A 17 -3.86 -15.11 -4.89
CA ILE A 17 -4.40 -16.44 -5.16
C ILE A 17 -4.45 -16.60 -6.68
N GLU A 18 -3.94 -17.72 -7.19
CA GLU A 18 -3.92 -17.97 -8.63
C GLU A 18 -5.34 -18.19 -9.15
N ALA A 19 -5.66 -17.50 -10.25
CA ALA A 19 -6.92 -17.71 -10.95
C ALA A 19 -6.90 -19.03 -11.73
N ASN A 20 -8.02 -19.73 -11.76
CA ASN A 20 -8.21 -20.86 -12.68
C ASN A 20 -8.59 -20.32 -14.07
N ALA A 21 -7.66 -19.62 -14.71
CA ALA A 21 -7.82 -19.02 -16.03
C ALA A 21 -6.91 -19.68 -17.04
N ASN A 22 -7.36 -19.73 -18.29
CA ASN A 22 -6.50 -20.20 -19.38
C ASN A 22 -5.45 -19.12 -19.69
N LYS A 23 -4.24 -19.53 -20.06
CA LYS A 23 -3.12 -18.66 -20.43
C LYS A 23 -3.49 -17.64 -21.52
N TYR A 24 -4.50 -17.92 -22.32
CA TYR A 24 -4.97 -17.11 -23.46
C TYR A 24 -6.31 -16.41 -23.19
N SER A 25 -6.82 -16.39 -21.95
CA SER A 25 -8.03 -15.63 -21.64
C SER A 25 -7.70 -14.12 -21.56
N PHE A 26 -8.40 -13.34 -22.38
CA PHE A 26 -8.26 -11.89 -22.42
C PHE A 26 -9.28 -11.22 -21.52
N VAL A 27 -8.84 -10.25 -20.71
CA VAL A 27 -9.72 -9.34 -19.97
C VAL A 27 -9.86 -8.07 -20.80
N TRP A 28 -11.08 -7.74 -21.20
CA TRP A 28 -11.35 -6.55 -21.99
C TRP A 28 -11.12 -5.28 -21.14
N LYS A 29 -10.20 -4.42 -21.58
CA LYS A 29 -9.84 -3.15 -20.92
C LYS A 29 -11.07 -2.31 -20.57
N LYS A 30 -12.02 -2.18 -21.51
CA LYS A 30 -13.26 -1.41 -21.35
C LYS A 30 -14.14 -1.92 -20.20
N THR A 31 -14.20 -3.23 -19.97
CA THR A 31 -14.95 -3.85 -18.87
C THR A 31 -14.25 -3.61 -17.54
N THR A 32 -12.91 -3.67 -17.51
CA THR A 32 -12.11 -3.41 -16.31
C THR A 32 -12.23 -1.95 -15.87
N GLU A 33 -12.20 -1.01 -16.80
CA GLU A 33 -12.37 0.43 -16.53
C GLU A 33 -13.74 0.74 -15.93
N LYS A 34 -14.82 0.17 -16.50
CA LYS A 34 -16.18 0.33 -15.97
C LYS A 34 -16.35 -0.21 -14.55
N PHE A 35 -15.76 -1.37 -14.26
CA PHE A 35 -15.82 -1.95 -12.91
C PHE A 35 -14.91 -1.24 -11.92
N SER A 36 -13.79 -0.70 -12.37
CA SER A 36 -12.90 0.11 -11.53
C SER A 36 -13.58 1.41 -11.08
N ALA A 37 -14.25 2.12 -11.99
CA ALA A 37 -14.99 3.33 -11.64
C ALA A 37 -16.10 3.04 -10.61
N LYS A 38 -16.90 1.99 -10.83
CA LYS A 38 -17.96 1.58 -9.90
C LYS A 38 -17.43 1.18 -8.53
N LEU A 39 -16.28 0.50 -8.50
CA LEU A 39 -15.61 0.12 -7.25
C LEU A 39 -15.10 1.35 -6.49
N GLN A 40 -14.53 2.33 -7.19
CA GLN A 40 -14.07 3.58 -6.58
C GLN A 40 -15.23 4.37 -5.97
N GLU A 41 -16.37 4.45 -6.67
CA GLU A 41 -17.57 5.09 -6.15
C GLU A 41 -18.07 4.40 -4.88
N GLN A 42 -18.18 3.07 -4.89
CA GLN A 42 -18.59 2.29 -3.73
C GLN A 42 -17.63 2.43 -2.54
N ILE A 43 -16.33 2.49 -2.80
CA ILE A 43 -15.32 2.72 -1.77
C ILE A 43 -15.46 4.12 -1.17
N GLN A 44 -15.70 5.14 -1.98
CA GLN A 44 -15.91 6.50 -1.49
C GLN A 44 -17.16 6.61 -0.62
N VAL A 45 -18.28 6.02 -1.03
CA VAL A 45 -19.51 5.97 -0.25
C VAL A 45 -19.27 5.26 1.09
N TYR A 46 -18.63 4.11 1.08
CA TYR A 46 -18.32 3.34 2.28
C TYR A 46 -17.45 4.14 3.28
N PHE A 47 -16.42 4.85 2.79
CA PHE A 47 -15.57 5.68 3.64
C PHE A 47 -16.21 6.99 4.11
N GLN A 48 -17.28 7.46 3.45
CA GLN A 48 -18.05 8.60 3.92
C GLN A 48 -19.04 8.23 5.03
N GLU A 49 -19.55 7.01 5.01
CA GLU A 49 -20.53 6.53 5.98
C GLU A 49 -19.89 5.99 7.26
N GLU A 50 -18.69 5.41 7.20
CA GLU A 50 -17.96 4.92 8.35
C GLU A 50 -16.66 5.72 8.56
N ILE A 51 -16.62 6.55 9.59
CA ILE A 51 -15.42 7.30 10.01
C ILE A 51 -14.43 6.35 10.71
N THR A 52 -13.99 5.34 10.01
CA THR A 52 -12.92 4.47 10.52
C THR A 52 -11.58 5.01 10.01
N PRO A 53 -10.63 5.36 10.88
CA PRO A 53 -9.33 5.84 10.44
C PRO A 53 -8.64 4.78 9.59
N LEU A 54 -8.48 5.05 8.30
CA LEU A 54 -7.78 4.17 7.37
C LEU A 54 -6.28 4.27 7.61
N LEU A 55 -5.68 3.22 8.13
CA LEU A 55 -4.23 3.11 8.28
C LEU A 55 -3.65 2.28 7.13
N ILE A 56 -2.88 2.91 6.25
CA ILE A 56 -2.27 2.27 5.09
C ILE A 56 -0.76 2.10 5.32
N LYS A 57 -0.32 0.86 5.48
CA LYS A 57 1.12 0.58 5.51
C LYS A 57 1.69 0.70 4.09
N TYR A 58 2.57 1.66 3.88
CA TYR A 58 3.31 1.77 2.64
C TYR A 58 4.53 0.86 2.61
N ALA A 59 4.92 0.42 1.41
CA ALA A 59 6.16 -0.31 1.21
C ALA A 59 7.34 0.47 1.80
N MET A 60 8.32 -0.19 2.37
CA MET A 60 9.49 0.41 3.02
C MET A 60 9.24 1.07 4.40
N PHE A 61 8.00 1.09 4.96
CA PHE A 61 7.75 1.69 6.27
C PHE A 61 8.71 1.14 7.35
N ASP A 62 8.74 -0.19 7.53
CA ASP A 62 9.58 -0.82 8.56
C ASP A 62 11.08 -0.58 8.32
N LYS A 63 11.51 -0.58 7.05
CA LYS A 63 12.89 -0.33 6.67
C LYS A 63 13.32 1.10 7.01
N LYS A 64 12.40 2.08 6.79
CA LYS A 64 12.63 3.49 7.09
C LYS A 64 12.68 3.80 8.60
N GLN A 65 12.08 2.96 9.45
CA GLN A 65 12.17 3.12 10.90
C GLN A 65 13.49 2.64 11.49
N LYS A 66 14.27 1.84 10.77
CA LYS A 66 15.56 1.35 11.22
C LYS A 66 16.59 2.49 11.31
N ARG A 67 17.42 2.47 12.36
CA ARG A 67 18.48 3.47 12.60
C ARG A 67 19.36 3.67 11.38
N GLY A 68 19.87 2.60 10.78
CA GLY A 68 20.75 2.68 9.62
C GLY A 68 20.12 3.35 8.38
N TYR A 69 18.77 3.36 8.23
CA TYR A 69 18.12 4.14 7.18
C TYR A 69 17.95 5.62 7.58
N LYS A 70 17.61 5.88 8.85
CA LYS A 70 17.42 7.26 9.34
C LYS A 70 18.69 8.08 9.23
N GLU A 71 19.84 7.46 9.49
CA GLU A 71 21.17 8.09 9.42
C GLU A 71 21.78 8.05 8.00
N SER A 72 21.16 7.34 7.07
CA SER A 72 21.67 7.16 5.71
C SER A 72 21.49 8.42 4.85
N ALA A 73 22.46 8.69 3.98
CA ALA A 73 22.36 9.69 2.92
C ALA A 73 21.21 9.43 1.92
N LYS A 74 20.68 8.20 1.86
CA LYS A 74 19.47 7.86 1.06
C LYS A 74 18.18 8.42 1.64
N ASN A 75 18.19 8.87 2.89
CA ASN A 75 17.05 9.50 3.51
C ASN A 75 17.06 10.99 3.20
N LEU A 76 16.08 11.42 2.42
CA LEU A 76 15.96 12.82 2.00
C LEU A 76 15.81 13.81 3.19
N ALA A 77 15.33 13.34 4.34
CA ALA A 77 15.25 14.16 5.55
C ALA A 77 16.65 14.62 6.07
N ASN A 78 17.71 13.94 5.64
CA ASN A 78 19.10 14.31 5.99
C ASN A 78 19.72 15.30 4.98
N TRP A 79 18.98 15.62 3.90
CA TRP A 79 19.45 16.56 2.91
C TRP A 79 19.07 17.98 3.32
N HIS A 80 19.94 18.93 3.07
CA HIS A 80 19.63 20.33 3.31
C HIS A 80 18.86 20.91 2.13
N TYR A 81 17.67 21.47 2.39
CA TYR A 81 16.88 22.18 1.39
C TYR A 81 17.08 23.69 1.55
N ASN A 82 17.41 24.36 0.46
CA ASN A 82 17.49 25.82 0.37
C ASN A 82 16.27 26.37 -0.34
N ASP A 83 15.38 27.01 0.41
CA ASP A 83 14.11 27.54 -0.08
C ASP A 83 14.32 28.74 -1.06
N LYS A 84 15.41 29.50 -0.91
CA LYS A 84 15.68 30.65 -1.78
C LYS A 84 16.08 30.26 -3.20
N GLU A 85 16.78 29.17 -3.35
CA GLU A 85 17.33 28.68 -4.62
C GLU A 85 16.58 27.46 -5.16
N ASP A 86 15.56 27.00 -4.44
CA ASP A 86 14.85 25.73 -4.70
C ASP A 86 15.84 24.60 -5.02
N SER A 87 16.73 24.30 -4.06
CA SER A 87 17.83 23.38 -4.26
C SER A 87 18.04 22.45 -3.06
N TYR A 88 18.59 21.27 -3.32
CA TYR A 88 18.92 20.27 -2.30
C TYR A 88 20.43 20.04 -2.25
N THR A 89 20.98 19.97 -1.04
CA THR A 89 22.37 19.57 -0.82
C THR A 89 22.41 18.19 -0.15
N HIS A 90 23.06 17.24 -0.81
CA HIS A 90 23.29 15.91 -0.29
C HIS A 90 24.26 15.94 0.89
N PRO A 91 24.17 15.06 1.89
CA PRO A 91 25.11 15.02 3.02
C PRO A 91 26.58 14.91 2.63
N ASP A 92 26.89 14.29 1.49
CA ASP A 92 28.25 14.18 0.95
C ASP A 92 28.69 15.39 0.12
N GLY A 93 27.88 16.48 0.12
CA GLY A 93 28.24 17.76 -0.51
C GLY A 93 27.71 17.97 -1.95
N TRP A 94 27.04 16.98 -2.54
CA TRP A 94 26.46 17.12 -3.88
C TRP A 94 25.30 18.10 -3.88
N TYR A 95 25.26 18.97 -4.90
CA TYR A 95 24.27 20.03 -5.03
C TYR A 95 23.29 19.72 -6.17
N TYR A 96 21.98 19.81 -5.90
CA TYR A 96 20.90 19.51 -6.84
C TYR A 96 20.00 20.73 -7.01
N ARG A 97 19.96 21.29 -8.21
CA ARG A 97 19.14 22.47 -8.53
C ARG A 97 17.84 22.08 -9.19
N PHE A 98 16.80 22.85 -8.89
CA PHE A 98 15.53 22.73 -9.59
C PHE A 98 15.74 23.00 -11.08
N HIS A 99 15.19 22.15 -11.92
CA HIS A 99 15.26 22.29 -13.37
C HIS A 99 13.88 22.52 -13.98
N HIS A 100 12.91 21.63 -13.72
CA HIS A 100 11.55 21.77 -14.25
C HIS A 100 10.56 20.90 -13.47
N THR A 101 9.28 21.21 -13.68
CA THR A 101 8.17 20.38 -13.20
C THR A 101 7.66 19.48 -14.31
N LYS A 102 7.61 18.19 -14.07
CA LYS A 102 7.08 17.20 -14.99
C LYS A 102 5.68 16.79 -14.58
N HIS A 103 4.73 16.88 -15.51
CA HIS A 103 3.39 16.34 -15.33
C HIS A 103 3.32 14.93 -15.93
N GLN A 104 2.97 13.94 -15.12
CA GLN A 104 2.88 12.55 -15.55
C GLN A 104 1.53 11.95 -15.16
N LYS A 105 0.90 11.24 -16.10
CA LYS A 105 -0.26 10.42 -15.81
C LYS A 105 0.16 9.00 -15.43
N THR A 106 -0.44 8.47 -14.38
CA THR A 106 -0.27 7.07 -13.98
C THR A 106 -1.10 6.16 -14.88
N GLN A 107 -0.90 4.85 -14.78
CA GLN A 107 -1.73 3.86 -15.49
C GLN A 107 -3.23 3.95 -15.13
N THR A 108 -3.56 4.53 -13.98
CA THR A 108 -4.92 4.78 -13.50
C THR A 108 -5.45 6.18 -13.86
N ASP A 109 -4.82 6.84 -14.83
CA ASP A 109 -5.14 8.20 -15.32
C ASP A 109 -5.03 9.32 -14.25
N PHE A 110 -4.40 9.02 -13.10
CA PHE A 110 -4.13 10.01 -12.07
C PHE A 110 -2.98 10.92 -12.49
N GLN A 111 -3.20 12.23 -12.45
CA GLN A 111 -2.18 13.23 -12.77
C GLN A 111 -1.25 13.45 -11.58
N GLN A 112 0.04 13.34 -11.82
CA GLN A 112 1.09 13.62 -10.85
C GLN A 112 1.95 14.78 -11.32
N GLU A 113 2.29 15.63 -10.36
CA GLU A 113 3.27 16.69 -10.52
C GLU A 113 4.56 16.28 -9.83
N ILE A 114 5.67 16.29 -10.57
CA ILE A 114 6.97 15.84 -10.09
C ILE A 114 7.98 16.95 -10.37
N LYS A 115 8.54 17.54 -9.33
CA LYS A 115 9.68 18.45 -9.44
C LYS A 115 10.94 17.66 -9.73
N VAL A 116 11.71 18.08 -10.70
CA VAL A 116 12.94 17.44 -11.15
C VAL A 116 14.12 18.36 -10.84
N TYR A 117 15.08 17.83 -10.10
CA TYR A 117 16.32 18.49 -9.73
C TYR A 117 17.47 17.72 -10.35
N TYR A 118 18.44 18.38 -10.95
CA TYR A 118 19.66 17.76 -11.45
C TYR A 118 20.87 18.15 -10.62
N ALA A 119 21.80 17.21 -10.50
CA ALA A 119 23.09 17.48 -9.88
C ALA A 119 23.90 18.43 -10.76
N ASP A 120 24.65 19.35 -10.15
CA ASP A 120 25.56 20.25 -10.86
C ASP A 120 26.66 19.46 -11.61
N GLU A 121 27.08 18.33 -11.03
CA GLU A 121 28.04 17.40 -11.63
C GLU A 121 27.41 16.02 -11.78
N PRO A 122 26.61 15.75 -12.85
CA PRO A 122 25.83 14.53 -12.97
C PRO A 122 26.66 13.25 -13.15
N GLU A 123 27.92 13.36 -13.58
CA GLU A 123 28.80 12.20 -13.84
C GLU A 123 29.41 11.65 -12.54
N SER A 124 29.67 12.50 -11.59
CA SER A 124 30.29 12.15 -10.31
C SER A 124 29.27 11.95 -9.18
N ALA A 125 28.07 12.50 -9.31
CA ALA A 125 27.02 12.40 -8.31
C ALA A 125 26.44 10.98 -8.19
N PRO A 126 26.08 10.52 -6.95
CA PRO A 126 25.50 9.19 -6.73
C PRO A 126 24.15 8.99 -7.43
N GLN A 127 23.47 10.09 -7.77
CA GLN A 127 22.24 10.13 -8.56
C GLN A 127 22.31 11.30 -9.53
N LYS A 128 22.01 11.06 -10.81
CA LYS A 128 21.98 12.12 -11.84
C LYS A 128 20.86 13.14 -11.61
N GLY A 129 19.76 12.71 -11.00
CA GLY A 129 18.62 13.58 -10.71
C GLY A 129 17.78 13.12 -9.54
N LEU A 130 17.18 14.09 -8.85
CA LEU A 130 16.22 13.88 -7.77
C LEU A 130 14.82 14.19 -8.29
N TYR A 131 13.89 13.27 -8.10
CA TYR A 131 12.49 13.39 -8.53
C TYR A 131 11.59 13.51 -7.30
N MET A 132 10.94 14.66 -7.13
CA MET A 132 10.16 14.98 -5.96
C MET A 132 8.67 15.14 -6.29
N ASN A 133 7.84 14.28 -5.72
CA ASN A 133 6.40 14.48 -5.68
C ASN A 133 6.01 14.97 -4.28
N GLU A 134 5.83 16.26 -4.11
CA GLU A 134 5.54 16.89 -2.82
C GLU A 134 4.25 16.36 -2.20
N ARG A 135 3.19 16.22 -3.00
CA ARG A 135 1.90 15.68 -2.55
C ARG A 135 2.06 14.27 -1.98
N TYR A 136 2.82 13.42 -2.67
CA TYR A 136 3.10 12.08 -2.20
C TYR A 136 3.92 12.07 -0.90
N GLN A 137 4.93 12.93 -0.79
CA GLN A 137 5.74 13.04 0.43
C GLN A 137 4.91 13.53 1.62
N ASN A 138 4.03 14.51 1.41
CA ASN A 138 3.15 15.04 2.45
C ASN A 138 2.13 13.97 2.93
N LEU A 139 1.50 13.25 2.01
CA LEU A 139 0.60 12.15 2.36
C LEU A 139 1.33 11.04 3.13
N LYS A 140 2.53 10.71 2.69
CA LYS A 140 3.37 9.71 3.34
C LYS A 140 3.83 10.13 4.73
N ALA A 141 4.13 11.42 4.94
CA ALA A 141 4.48 11.96 6.25
C ALA A 141 3.29 11.87 7.23
N LYS A 142 2.09 12.27 6.77
CA LYS A 142 0.84 12.14 7.56
C LYS A 142 0.58 10.68 7.94
N GLU A 143 0.68 9.76 6.99
CA GLU A 143 0.48 8.33 7.23
C GLU A 143 1.54 7.75 8.18
N CYS A 144 2.79 8.19 8.05
CA CYS A 144 3.86 7.80 8.98
C CYS A 144 3.56 8.27 10.42
N GLN A 145 3.08 9.49 10.60
CA GLN A 145 2.67 10.01 11.90
C GLN A 145 1.51 9.20 12.49
N ALA A 146 0.49 8.88 11.68
CA ALA A 146 -0.64 8.06 12.10
C ALA A 146 -0.20 6.66 12.54
N LEU A 147 0.65 5.98 11.76
CA LEU A 147 1.19 4.64 12.07
C LEU A 147 2.08 4.64 13.32
N LEU A 148 2.79 5.73 13.59
CA LEU A 148 3.68 5.85 14.76
C LEU A 148 2.96 6.34 16.02
N SER A 149 1.71 6.81 15.92
CA SER A 149 0.89 7.17 17.08
C SER A 149 0.68 5.95 17.99
N PRO A 150 0.39 6.14 19.29
CA PRO A 150 0.08 5.03 20.19
C PRO A 150 -1.05 4.14 19.67
N GLN A 151 -2.13 4.76 19.21
CA GLN A 151 -3.29 4.08 18.64
C GLN A 151 -2.93 3.34 17.33
N GLY A 152 -2.22 4.00 16.41
CA GLY A 152 -1.81 3.39 15.15
C GLY A 152 -0.88 2.19 15.34
N ARG A 153 0.03 2.25 16.32
CA ARG A 153 0.90 1.12 16.68
C ARG A 153 0.10 -0.07 17.21
N GLN A 154 -0.91 0.19 18.03
CA GLN A 154 -1.77 -0.86 18.57
C GLN A 154 -2.56 -1.55 17.45
N ILE A 155 -3.27 -0.78 16.61
CA ILE A 155 -4.01 -1.28 15.47
C ILE A 155 -3.09 -2.05 14.52
N PHE A 156 -1.91 -1.52 14.24
CA PHE A 156 -0.96 -2.18 13.34
C PHE A 156 -0.37 -3.47 13.90
N ALA A 157 -0.15 -3.56 15.22
CA ALA A 157 0.28 -4.80 15.88
C ALA A 157 -0.82 -5.86 15.80
N GLN A 158 -2.08 -5.47 15.98
CA GLN A 158 -3.23 -6.38 15.91
C GLN A 158 -3.41 -6.99 14.51
N ARG A 159 -3.10 -6.23 13.44
CA ARG A 159 -3.13 -6.74 12.06
C ARG A 159 -2.32 -8.02 11.87
N LYS A 160 -1.15 -8.15 12.48
CA LYS A 160 -0.30 -9.34 12.38
C LYS A 160 -0.94 -10.56 13.01
N ILE A 161 -1.76 -10.36 14.04
CA ILE A 161 -2.45 -11.42 14.76
C ILE A 161 -3.71 -11.83 14.02
N ASP A 162 -4.46 -10.88 13.48
CA ASP A 162 -5.79 -11.13 12.91
C ASP A 162 -5.75 -11.55 11.45
N VAL A 163 -4.89 -10.94 10.64
CA VAL A 163 -4.94 -11.07 9.17
C VAL A 163 -3.89 -12.04 8.62
N GLU A 164 -2.62 -11.88 9.02
CA GLU A 164 -1.53 -12.67 8.44
C GLU A 164 -1.70 -14.20 8.68
N PRO A 165 -2.12 -14.67 9.89
CA PRO A 165 -2.33 -16.09 10.12
C PRO A 165 -3.45 -16.70 9.29
N VAL A 166 -4.50 -15.92 8.96
CA VAL A 166 -5.62 -16.41 8.15
C VAL A 166 -5.15 -16.79 6.75
N PHE A 167 -4.36 -15.97 6.11
CA PHE A 167 -3.81 -16.28 4.79
C PHE A 167 -2.82 -17.45 4.83
N GLY A 168 -2.04 -17.57 5.90
CA GLY A 168 -1.19 -18.73 6.15
C GLY A 168 -2.01 -20.01 6.26
N GLN A 169 -3.07 -20.02 7.05
CA GLN A 169 -3.96 -21.16 7.21
C GLN A 169 -4.65 -21.56 5.89
N ILE A 170 -5.18 -20.58 5.15
CA ILE A 170 -5.84 -20.83 3.86
C ILE A 170 -4.87 -21.47 2.86
N LYS A 171 -3.66 -20.93 2.73
CA LYS A 171 -2.69 -21.39 1.74
C LYS A 171 -1.92 -22.65 2.15
N ALA A 172 -1.49 -22.73 3.40
CA ALA A 172 -0.66 -23.81 3.89
C ALA A 172 -1.50 -24.98 4.45
N SER A 173 -2.45 -24.71 5.37
CA SER A 173 -3.22 -25.76 6.04
C SER A 173 -4.37 -26.29 5.18
N LEU A 174 -5.10 -25.40 4.50
CA LEU A 174 -6.19 -25.78 3.60
C LEU A 174 -5.73 -26.02 2.15
N GLY A 175 -4.46 -25.79 1.84
CA GLY A 175 -3.89 -25.99 0.51
C GLY A 175 -4.48 -25.11 -0.60
N TYR A 176 -5.26 -24.08 -0.26
CA TYR A 176 -5.96 -23.24 -1.22
C TYR A 176 -5.04 -22.16 -1.81
N LYS A 177 -4.22 -22.54 -2.76
CA LYS A 177 -3.27 -21.65 -3.45
C LYS A 177 -3.82 -21.10 -4.77
N ARG A 178 -4.83 -21.78 -5.34
CA ARG A 178 -5.46 -21.47 -6.62
C ARG A 178 -6.97 -21.66 -6.53
N CYS A 179 -7.73 -20.77 -7.19
CA CYS A 179 -9.19 -20.94 -7.30
C CYS A 179 -9.53 -22.19 -8.10
N ASN A 180 -10.47 -22.99 -7.60
CA ASN A 180 -10.91 -24.22 -8.28
C ASN A 180 -11.94 -23.93 -9.37
N LEU A 181 -12.76 -22.89 -9.18
CA LEU A 181 -13.84 -22.52 -10.08
C LEU A 181 -13.47 -21.31 -10.94
N ARG A 182 -14.19 -21.14 -12.05
CA ARG A 182 -14.00 -20.04 -13.01
C ARG A 182 -15.20 -19.08 -12.98
N GLY A 183 -14.91 -17.79 -13.26
CA GLY A 183 -15.91 -16.74 -13.29
C GLY A 183 -16.16 -16.12 -11.91
N LYS A 184 -16.45 -14.81 -11.91
CA LYS A 184 -16.53 -13.97 -10.70
C LYS A 184 -17.50 -14.52 -9.64
N ARG A 185 -18.67 -15.00 -10.06
CA ARG A 185 -19.69 -15.57 -9.16
C ARG A 185 -19.19 -16.86 -8.50
N GLN A 186 -18.65 -17.76 -9.30
CA GLN A 186 -18.16 -19.06 -8.83
C GLN A 186 -16.94 -18.92 -7.93
N VAL A 187 -15.98 -18.05 -8.27
CA VAL A 187 -14.81 -17.75 -7.42
C VAL A 187 -15.23 -17.15 -6.08
N ARG A 188 -16.28 -16.32 -6.06
CA ARG A 188 -16.81 -15.76 -4.80
C ARG A 188 -17.41 -16.85 -3.91
N ILE A 189 -18.10 -17.84 -4.49
CA ILE A 189 -18.64 -18.99 -3.75
C ILE A 189 -17.51 -19.88 -3.24
N ASP A 190 -16.55 -20.19 -4.09
CA ASP A 190 -15.37 -21.01 -3.76
C ASP A 190 -14.58 -20.41 -2.58
N MET A 191 -14.27 -19.10 -2.66
CA MET A 191 -13.64 -18.38 -1.55
C MET A 191 -14.49 -18.34 -0.30
N GLY A 192 -15.80 -18.15 -0.41
CA GLY A 192 -16.73 -18.16 0.72
C GLY A 192 -16.70 -19.49 1.48
N LEU A 193 -16.69 -20.60 0.77
CA LEU A 193 -16.59 -21.94 1.37
C LEU A 193 -15.25 -22.15 2.10
N VAL A 194 -14.14 -21.70 1.52
CA VAL A 194 -12.81 -21.78 2.15
C VAL A 194 -12.74 -20.94 3.43
N LEU A 195 -13.29 -19.73 3.41
CA LEU A 195 -13.34 -18.87 4.59
C LEU A 195 -14.24 -19.47 5.68
N MET A 196 -15.37 -20.07 5.30
CA MET A 196 -16.26 -20.77 6.24
C MET A 196 -15.54 -21.95 6.88
N ALA A 197 -14.85 -22.78 6.10
CA ALA A 197 -14.05 -23.90 6.62
C ALA A 197 -12.96 -23.40 7.59
N ASN A 198 -12.28 -22.32 7.27
CA ASN A 198 -11.29 -21.71 8.15
C ASN A 198 -11.91 -21.22 9.48
N ASN A 199 -13.10 -20.63 9.44
CA ASN A 199 -13.81 -20.17 10.63
C ASN A 199 -14.27 -21.35 11.50
N LEU A 200 -14.76 -22.43 10.90
CA LEU A 200 -15.13 -23.66 11.63
C LEU A 200 -13.92 -24.30 12.32
N LEU A 201 -12.76 -24.32 11.66
CA LEU A 201 -11.52 -24.81 12.27
C LEU A 201 -11.07 -23.94 13.46
N LYS A 202 -11.25 -22.61 13.37
CA LYS A 202 -10.99 -21.73 14.52
C LYS A 202 -11.95 -22.03 15.68
N TYR A 203 -13.23 -22.12 15.38
CA TYR A 203 -14.25 -22.40 16.40
C TYR A 203 -14.02 -23.74 17.11
N SER A 204 -13.63 -24.78 16.37
CA SER A 204 -13.34 -26.11 16.96
C SER A 204 -12.12 -26.11 17.91
N LYS A 205 -11.19 -25.16 17.73
CA LYS A 205 -10.01 -25.04 18.60
C LYS A 205 -10.25 -24.16 19.84
N MET A 206 -11.36 -23.45 19.89
CA MET A 206 -11.74 -22.60 21.03
C MET A 206 -12.55 -23.38 22.09
N LYS A 207 -12.98 -24.59 21.78
CA LYS A 207 -13.58 -25.54 22.72
C LYS A 207 -12.49 -26.41 23.34
#